data_065890c0ee88ae420300d718599ca139
#
_entry.id   065890c0ee88ae420300d718599ca139
#
_cell.length_a   1.000
_cell.length_b   1.000
_cell.length_c   1.000
_cell.angle_alpha   90.00
_cell.angle_beta   90.00
_cell.angle_gamma   90.00
#
_symmetry.space_group_name_H-M   'P 1'
#
loop_
_entity.id
_entity.type
_entity.pdbx_description
1 polymer ?
#
loop_
_entity_poly.entity_id
_entity_poly.type
_entity_poly.pdbx_seq_one_letter_code
_entity_poly.pdbx_strand_id
1 'polypeptide(L)'
;MDIDLNKKALLIFCADNGVVAQGVTQTGSEVTAMVARGFAEGTTSACRMARRANCKLIPVDMGIKDFSPQPGVLNRRVANGTGDISKGPAMTREQAILAGALLVKDCKEQDVSLLATGEMGIGNTTTASAVASVLLGCDPVFPTRGLPAKRRPSVGLSRSISQTRRTRWTCWPSWADLTLRVCAAHFWAAQPSGFRCLWTISAAAALLAVRLCSDAGEAILASHVSAEPAGALLPNTLDKHPLITAGLRLGEGTGAPAAMPLLDMAQAVYEESNTFENYGMEAYQPQAGEMRGMGLLPCETEFTPSKARTCTAAKVLTGPFAGATMEGYEIHMGRTKRLAGQPLCRLENGQEEGAMQGNVFGTYLHGLFDEGSLTEALASWLLARKGIAQEAFRPQSHREYQQSQYDLLADAVRASLDLDAVYQVMGLANPNQKK
;
A
#
# COMPACT_ATOMS: atom_id res chain seq x y z
N MET A 1 -16.78 12.88 -6.45
CA MET A 1 -16.96 11.62 -5.65
C MET A 1 -17.12 12.09 -4.22
N ASP A 2 -18.31 11.98 -3.68
CA ASP A 2 -18.57 12.41 -2.30
C ASP A 2 -17.96 11.40 -1.34
N ILE A 3 -16.99 11.84 -0.55
CA ILE A 3 -16.34 11.03 0.48
C ILE A 3 -17.01 11.37 1.81
N ASP A 4 -17.73 10.41 2.39
CA ASP A 4 -18.33 10.59 3.73
C ASP A 4 -17.53 9.75 4.74
N LEU A 5 -16.96 10.42 5.75
CA LEU A 5 -16.26 9.81 6.89
C LEU A 5 -16.93 10.16 8.23
N ASN A 6 -18.17 10.64 8.22
CA ASN A 6 -18.81 11.15 9.42
C ASN A 6 -19.20 10.06 10.43
N LYS A 7 -19.62 8.89 9.95
CA LYS A 7 -20.04 7.78 10.81
C LYS A 7 -19.01 6.65 10.78
N LYS A 8 -18.13 6.65 11.76
CA LYS A 8 -17.06 5.67 11.92
C LYS A 8 -17.42 4.62 12.96
N ALA A 9 -17.18 3.36 12.64
CA ALA A 9 -17.32 2.25 13.59
C ALA A 9 -16.08 1.36 13.62
N LEU A 10 -15.73 0.88 14.83
CA LEU A 10 -14.69 -0.11 15.07
C LEU A 10 -15.33 -1.36 15.70
N LEU A 11 -15.46 -2.43 14.93
CA LEU A 11 -15.88 -3.74 15.43
C LEU A 11 -14.68 -4.46 16.02
N ILE A 12 -14.75 -4.88 17.29
CA ILE A 12 -13.72 -5.69 17.92
C ILE A 12 -14.27 -7.10 18.16
N PHE A 13 -13.79 -8.04 17.36
CA PHE A 13 -14.18 -9.44 17.48
C PHE A 13 -13.47 -10.11 18.63
N CYS A 14 -14.22 -10.62 19.60
CA CYS A 14 -13.69 -11.24 20.81
C CYS A 14 -13.97 -12.75 20.79
N ALA A 15 -12.93 -13.56 20.85
CA ALA A 15 -13.04 -15.02 20.92
C ALA A 15 -11.79 -15.66 21.55
N ASP A 16 -11.97 -16.78 22.24
CA ASP A 16 -10.87 -17.54 22.83
C ASP A 16 -10.26 -18.53 21.82
N ASN A 17 -8.94 -18.64 21.86
CA ASN A 17 -8.16 -19.52 21.00
C ASN A 17 -7.76 -20.79 21.73
N GLY A 18 -8.12 -21.96 21.20
CA GLY A 18 -7.80 -23.28 21.79
C GLY A 18 -6.30 -23.55 21.89
N VAL A 19 -5.47 -22.90 21.06
CA VAL A 19 -4.01 -23.06 21.08
C VAL A 19 -3.35 -22.56 22.38
N VAL A 20 -4.05 -21.74 23.16
CA VAL A 20 -3.59 -21.27 24.48
C VAL A 20 -3.26 -22.46 25.41
N ALA A 21 -3.97 -23.58 25.27
CA ALA A 21 -3.68 -24.83 26.00
C ALA A 21 -2.27 -25.37 25.75
N GLN A 22 -1.59 -24.96 24.69
CA GLN A 22 -0.20 -25.32 24.39
C GLN A 22 0.84 -24.43 25.10
N GLY A 23 0.40 -23.48 25.95
CA GLY A 23 1.29 -22.58 26.68
C GLY A 23 2.03 -21.59 25.83
N VAL A 24 1.46 -21.19 24.70
CA VAL A 24 2.03 -20.21 23.74
C VAL A 24 1.87 -18.75 24.18
N THR A 25 1.18 -18.51 25.29
CA THR A 25 0.89 -17.19 25.85
C THR A 25 1.35 -17.06 27.29
N GLN A 26 1.54 -15.82 27.77
CA GLN A 26 1.90 -15.55 29.17
C GLN A 26 0.69 -15.61 30.12
N THR A 27 -0.51 -15.34 29.58
CA THR A 27 -1.79 -15.30 30.32
C THR A 27 -2.74 -16.37 29.80
N GLY A 28 -3.73 -16.73 30.58
CA GLY A 28 -4.79 -17.63 30.16
C GLY A 28 -5.90 -16.91 29.36
N SER A 29 -6.89 -17.70 28.93
CA SER A 29 -8.04 -17.24 28.16
C SER A 29 -8.96 -16.28 28.92
N GLU A 30 -8.94 -16.32 30.26
CA GLU A 30 -9.75 -15.45 31.12
C GLU A 30 -9.55 -13.94 30.83
N VAL A 31 -8.38 -13.57 30.34
CA VAL A 31 -8.08 -12.18 29.99
C VAL A 31 -8.94 -11.69 28.81
N THR A 32 -9.32 -12.55 27.87
CA THR A 32 -10.24 -12.19 26.77
C THR A 32 -11.56 -11.65 27.31
N ALA A 33 -12.16 -12.37 28.27
CA ALA A 33 -13.41 -11.96 28.91
C ALA A 33 -13.28 -10.64 29.70
N MET A 34 -12.15 -10.46 30.41
CA MET A 34 -11.87 -9.21 31.15
C MET A 34 -11.78 -8.02 30.21
N VAL A 35 -11.05 -8.14 29.11
CA VAL A 35 -10.88 -7.05 28.13
C VAL A 35 -12.20 -6.78 27.40
N ALA A 36 -12.99 -7.81 27.07
CA ALA A 36 -14.32 -7.62 26.47
C ALA A 36 -15.26 -6.79 27.37
N ARG A 37 -15.24 -7.02 28.70
CA ARG A 37 -15.96 -6.17 29.67
C ARG A 37 -15.41 -4.73 29.65
N GLY A 38 -14.08 -4.58 29.67
CA GLY A 38 -13.45 -3.26 29.61
C GLY A 38 -13.80 -2.47 28.35
N PHE A 39 -14.05 -3.12 27.22
CA PHE A 39 -14.59 -2.45 26.01
C PHE A 39 -16.01 -1.93 26.27
N ALA A 40 -16.89 -2.72 26.87
CA ALA A 40 -18.25 -2.30 27.21
C ALA A 40 -18.27 -1.14 28.21
N GLU A 41 -17.35 -1.14 29.18
CA GLU A 41 -17.18 -0.08 30.17
C GLU A 41 -16.44 1.15 29.63
N GLY A 42 -15.83 1.06 28.45
CA GLY A 42 -15.08 2.16 27.84
C GLY A 42 -13.73 2.47 28.47
N THR A 43 -13.13 1.50 29.19
CA THR A 43 -11.92 1.67 30.01
C THR A 43 -10.63 1.31 29.28
N THR A 44 -10.71 0.56 28.16
CA THR A 44 -9.54 0.07 27.42
C THR A 44 -8.83 1.17 26.62
N SER A 45 -7.63 0.89 26.16
CA SER A 45 -6.85 1.78 25.30
C SER A 45 -7.57 2.05 23.98
N ALA A 46 -8.14 1.02 23.37
CA ALA A 46 -8.90 1.17 22.12
C ALA A 46 -10.12 2.09 22.30
N CYS A 47 -10.83 2.00 23.41
CA CYS A 47 -11.97 2.88 23.73
C CYS A 47 -11.54 4.35 23.83
N ARG A 48 -10.40 4.61 24.46
CA ARG A 48 -9.87 5.97 24.60
C ARG A 48 -9.47 6.57 23.25
N MET A 49 -8.82 5.77 22.41
CA MET A 49 -8.41 6.16 21.06
C MET A 49 -9.62 6.34 20.14
N ALA A 50 -10.58 5.43 20.17
CA ALA A 50 -11.82 5.51 19.37
C ALA A 50 -12.62 6.78 19.68
N ARG A 51 -12.73 7.17 20.96
CA ARG A 51 -13.36 8.43 21.36
C ARG A 51 -12.66 9.66 20.75
N ARG A 52 -11.31 9.65 20.70
CA ARG A 52 -10.54 10.75 20.09
C ARG A 52 -10.68 10.82 18.58
N ALA A 53 -10.92 9.69 17.94
CA ALA A 53 -11.14 9.56 16.50
C ALA A 53 -12.62 9.72 16.10
N ASN A 54 -13.49 10.11 17.02
CA ASN A 54 -14.94 10.15 16.81
C ASN A 54 -15.50 8.85 16.21
N CYS A 55 -15.05 7.72 16.74
CA CYS A 55 -15.37 6.39 16.25
C CYS A 55 -16.14 5.59 17.30
N LYS A 56 -17.28 4.99 16.91
CA LYS A 56 -18.06 4.09 17.77
C LYS A 56 -17.36 2.74 17.86
N LEU A 57 -16.87 2.37 19.06
CA LEU A 57 -16.33 1.04 19.30
C LEU A 57 -17.44 0.07 19.69
N ILE A 58 -17.48 -1.08 19.06
CA ILE A 58 -18.50 -2.14 19.26
C ILE A 58 -17.78 -3.46 19.50
N PRO A 59 -17.66 -3.92 20.75
CA PRO A 59 -17.16 -5.26 21.05
C PRO A 59 -18.20 -6.31 20.68
N VAL A 60 -17.74 -7.39 20.05
CA VAL A 60 -18.59 -8.47 19.54
C VAL A 60 -18.11 -9.80 20.14
N ASP A 61 -18.95 -10.44 20.96
CA ASP A 61 -18.68 -11.81 21.41
C ASP A 61 -18.95 -12.79 20.29
N MET A 62 -17.86 -13.36 19.74
CA MET A 62 -17.89 -14.39 18.71
C MET A 62 -17.69 -15.79 19.29
N GLY A 63 -17.19 -15.87 20.54
CA GLY A 63 -16.87 -17.15 21.16
C GLY A 63 -15.92 -17.01 22.35
N ILE A 64 -16.23 -16.12 23.29
CA ILE A 64 -15.51 -16.04 24.56
C ILE A 64 -15.99 -17.19 25.47
N LYS A 65 -15.08 -18.01 25.93
CA LYS A 65 -15.42 -19.16 26.81
C LYS A 65 -16.07 -18.68 28.10
N ASP A 66 -17.12 -19.39 28.50
CA ASP A 66 -17.81 -19.17 29.76
C ASP A 66 -18.20 -17.71 30.05
N PHE A 67 -18.43 -16.95 28.98
CA PHE A 67 -18.82 -15.55 29.06
C PHE A 67 -20.35 -15.42 28.93
N SER A 68 -20.98 -14.86 29.94
CA SER A 68 -22.42 -14.57 29.92
C SER A 68 -22.69 -13.28 29.13
N PRO A 69 -23.77 -13.22 28.32
CA PRO A 69 -24.17 -12.01 27.64
C PRO A 69 -24.33 -10.85 28.62
N GLN A 70 -23.79 -9.67 28.24
CA GLN A 70 -23.90 -8.46 29.06
C GLN A 70 -24.13 -7.23 28.20
N PRO A 71 -24.73 -6.15 28.75
CA PRO A 71 -24.91 -4.90 28.06
C PRO A 71 -23.58 -4.33 27.53
N GLY A 72 -23.60 -3.76 26.34
CA GLY A 72 -22.41 -3.15 25.74
C GLY A 72 -21.53 -4.11 24.95
N VAL A 73 -21.75 -5.42 25.01
CA VAL A 73 -21.09 -6.44 24.16
C VAL A 73 -22.13 -7.06 23.25
N LEU A 74 -21.95 -6.90 21.94
CA LEU A 74 -22.85 -7.48 20.94
C LEU A 74 -22.67 -9.00 20.90
N ASN A 75 -23.71 -9.75 21.24
CA ASN A 75 -23.67 -11.21 21.20
C ASN A 75 -23.90 -11.71 19.76
N ARG A 76 -22.85 -12.28 19.17
CA ARG A 76 -22.87 -12.98 17.88
C ARG A 76 -22.08 -14.29 17.98
N ARG A 77 -22.21 -14.96 19.13
CA ARG A 77 -21.48 -16.17 19.45
C ARG A 77 -21.74 -17.27 18.44
N VAL A 78 -20.64 -17.81 17.91
CA VAL A 78 -20.64 -18.91 16.93
C VAL A 78 -20.29 -20.24 17.61
N ALA A 79 -19.38 -20.20 18.58
CA ALA A 79 -18.93 -21.36 19.33
C ALA A 79 -18.45 -20.95 20.73
N ASN A 80 -18.15 -21.91 21.62
CA ASN A 80 -17.53 -21.63 22.91
C ASN A 80 -15.99 -21.68 22.80
N GLY A 81 -15.41 -20.71 22.12
CA GLY A 81 -14.01 -20.68 21.71
C GLY A 81 -13.71 -21.53 20.48
N THR A 82 -12.46 -21.50 20.03
CA THR A 82 -11.98 -22.34 18.93
C THR A 82 -11.39 -23.65 19.43
N GLY A 83 -11.28 -24.66 18.54
CA GLY A 83 -10.45 -25.82 18.74
C GLY A 83 -8.95 -25.44 18.78
N ASP A 84 -8.15 -26.38 19.26
CA ASP A 84 -6.68 -26.26 19.28
C ASP A 84 -6.11 -26.57 17.89
N ILE A 85 -5.58 -25.56 17.21
CA ILE A 85 -5.01 -25.66 15.86
C ILE A 85 -3.81 -26.63 15.75
N SER A 86 -3.19 -27.00 16.89
CA SER A 86 -2.10 -27.98 16.88
C SER A 86 -2.62 -29.43 16.82
N LYS A 87 -3.90 -29.62 17.08
CA LYS A 87 -4.53 -30.95 17.16
C LYS A 87 -5.53 -31.23 16.05
N GLY A 88 -6.05 -30.16 15.41
CA GLY A 88 -7.06 -30.33 14.36
C GLY A 88 -7.75 -29.03 13.95
N PRO A 89 -8.91 -29.13 13.27
CA PRO A 89 -9.68 -27.97 12.84
C PRO A 89 -10.12 -27.08 14.00
N ALA A 90 -9.93 -25.78 13.86
CA ALA A 90 -10.39 -24.80 14.85
C ALA A 90 -11.92 -24.63 14.84
N MET A 91 -12.55 -24.72 13.63
CA MET A 91 -13.99 -24.60 13.42
C MET A 91 -14.40 -24.96 11.99
N THR A 92 -15.71 -24.94 11.70
CA THR A 92 -16.23 -25.11 10.32
C THR A 92 -16.23 -23.79 9.54
N ARG A 93 -16.22 -23.91 8.21
CA ARG A 93 -16.22 -22.75 7.31
C ARG A 93 -17.51 -21.94 7.39
N GLU A 94 -18.63 -22.62 7.43
CA GLU A 94 -19.97 -22.05 7.42
C GLU A 94 -20.21 -21.15 8.64
N GLN A 95 -19.77 -21.60 9.82
CA GLN A 95 -19.91 -20.87 11.07
C GLN A 95 -19.23 -19.48 11.01
N ALA A 96 -18.06 -19.41 10.37
CA ALA A 96 -17.30 -18.16 10.31
C ALA A 96 -17.87 -17.14 9.31
N ILE A 97 -18.28 -17.59 8.13
CA ILE A 97 -18.73 -16.70 7.03
C ILE A 97 -20.04 -15.98 7.37
N LEU A 98 -21.00 -16.73 7.87
CA LEU A 98 -22.34 -16.18 8.16
C LEU A 98 -22.30 -15.06 9.21
N ALA A 99 -21.51 -15.23 10.25
CA ALA A 99 -21.39 -14.24 11.32
C ALA A 99 -20.82 -12.89 10.81
N GLY A 100 -19.80 -12.95 9.93
CA GLY A 100 -19.21 -11.74 9.33
C GLY A 100 -20.17 -10.97 8.43
N ALA A 101 -20.91 -11.69 7.58
CA ALA A 101 -21.85 -11.07 6.64
C ALA A 101 -23.02 -10.35 7.37
N LEU A 102 -23.55 -10.91 8.43
CA LEU A 102 -24.60 -10.29 9.22
C LEU A 102 -24.16 -8.98 9.87
N LEU A 103 -22.92 -8.92 10.37
CA LEU A 103 -22.39 -7.71 11.00
C LEU A 103 -22.20 -6.55 10.00
N VAL A 104 -21.81 -6.85 8.75
CA VAL A 104 -21.73 -5.82 7.69
C VAL A 104 -23.11 -5.25 7.41
N LYS A 105 -24.12 -6.10 7.31
CA LYS A 105 -25.50 -5.67 7.11
C LYS A 105 -25.97 -4.74 8.25
N ASP A 106 -25.73 -5.13 9.51
CA ASP A 106 -26.08 -4.32 10.68
C ASP A 106 -25.40 -2.92 10.64
N CYS A 107 -24.13 -2.87 10.22
CA CYS A 107 -23.40 -1.60 10.09
C CYS A 107 -23.96 -0.72 8.96
N LYS A 108 -24.33 -1.32 7.82
CA LYS A 108 -24.95 -0.61 6.71
C LYS A 108 -26.28 -0.01 7.08
N GLU A 109 -27.13 -0.75 7.81
CA GLU A 109 -28.42 -0.28 8.29
C GLU A 109 -28.30 0.88 9.29
N GLN A 110 -27.13 1.07 9.92
CA GLN A 110 -26.79 2.20 10.79
C GLN A 110 -26.09 3.35 10.07
N ASP A 111 -26.02 3.34 8.73
CA ASP A 111 -25.31 4.31 7.87
C ASP A 111 -23.84 4.50 8.24
N VAL A 112 -23.15 3.46 8.66
CA VAL A 112 -21.70 3.53 8.89
C VAL A 112 -21.01 3.77 7.54
N SER A 113 -20.19 4.82 7.47
CA SER A 113 -19.48 5.20 6.24
C SER A 113 -18.03 4.70 6.23
N LEU A 114 -17.38 4.63 7.38
CA LEU A 114 -16.05 4.06 7.55
C LEU A 114 -16.08 2.97 8.63
N LEU A 115 -15.81 1.73 8.20
CA LEU A 115 -15.80 0.59 9.08
C LEU A 115 -14.38 0.10 9.33
N ALA A 116 -14.06 -0.04 10.60
CA ALA A 116 -12.79 -0.62 11.03
C ALA A 116 -13.03 -1.94 11.79
N THR A 117 -12.05 -2.81 11.74
CA THR A 117 -12.11 -4.09 12.44
C THR A 117 -10.94 -4.22 13.40
N GLY A 118 -11.20 -4.78 14.57
CA GLY A 118 -10.25 -5.13 15.62
C GLY A 118 -10.49 -6.55 16.10
N GLU A 119 -9.54 -7.16 16.75
CA GLU A 119 -9.70 -8.46 17.39
C GLU A 119 -9.18 -8.44 18.82
N MET A 120 -9.79 -9.25 19.65
CA MET A 120 -9.34 -9.56 21.00
C MET A 120 -9.51 -11.04 21.29
N GLY A 121 -8.40 -11.73 21.49
CA GLY A 121 -8.38 -13.14 21.85
C GLY A 121 -6.97 -13.56 22.23
N ILE A 122 -6.78 -13.99 23.46
CA ILE A 122 -5.47 -14.47 23.87
C ILE A 122 -5.04 -15.63 22.96
N GLY A 123 -3.83 -15.57 22.41
CA GLY A 123 -3.30 -16.55 21.44
C GLY A 123 -3.54 -16.21 19.96
N ASN A 124 -4.26 -15.11 19.66
CA ASN A 124 -4.56 -14.66 18.28
C ASN A 124 -3.30 -14.45 17.41
N THR A 125 -2.21 -13.93 17.94
CA THR A 125 -0.95 -13.74 17.20
C THR A 125 -0.37 -15.06 16.70
N THR A 126 -0.49 -16.13 17.48
CA THR A 126 -0.05 -17.47 17.10
C THR A 126 -0.89 -18.02 15.95
N THR A 127 -2.22 -17.90 16.05
CA THR A 127 -3.16 -18.31 14.99
C THR A 127 -2.98 -17.48 13.73
N ALA A 128 -2.82 -16.17 13.85
CA ALA A 128 -2.58 -15.26 12.72
C ALA A 128 -1.28 -15.61 11.97
N SER A 129 -0.20 -15.87 12.69
CA SER A 129 1.08 -16.30 12.10
C SER A 129 0.96 -17.66 11.40
N ALA A 130 0.20 -18.59 11.94
CA ALA A 130 -0.07 -19.89 11.31
C ALA A 130 -0.84 -19.71 9.99
N VAL A 131 -1.90 -18.92 9.98
CA VAL A 131 -2.68 -18.61 8.76
C VAL A 131 -1.82 -17.91 7.72
N ALA A 132 -1.06 -16.88 8.12
CA ALA A 132 -0.17 -16.15 7.23
C ALA A 132 0.85 -17.08 6.57
N SER A 133 1.47 -17.99 7.34
CA SER A 133 2.47 -18.92 6.82
C SER A 133 1.91 -19.86 5.75
N VAL A 134 0.68 -20.33 5.93
CA VAL A 134 -0.02 -21.19 4.95
C VAL A 134 -0.33 -20.40 3.69
N LEU A 135 -0.86 -19.18 3.81
CA LEU A 135 -1.25 -18.34 2.68
C LEU A 135 -0.05 -17.86 1.86
N LEU A 136 1.07 -17.59 2.52
CA LEU A 136 2.31 -17.10 1.90
C LEU A 136 3.25 -18.22 1.48
N GLY A 137 3.04 -19.45 1.94
CA GLY A 137 3.94 -20.58 1.71
C GLY A 137 5.32 -20.42 2.39
N CYS A 138 5.42 -19.66 3.48
CA CYS A 138 6.62 -19.42 4.26
C CYS A 138 6.56 -20.10 5.62
N ASP A 139 7.69 -20.19 6.34
CA ASP A 139 7.70 -20.71 7.70
C ASP A 139 6.98 -19.77 8.66
N PRO A 140 6.22 -20.31 9.64
CA PRO A 140 5.50 -19.47 10.57
C PRO A 140 6.48 -18.72 11.49
N VAL A 141 6.27 -17.40 11.58
CA VAL A 141 7.04 -16.53 12.47
C VAL A 141 6.19 -16.28 13.72
N PHE A 142 6.58 -16.88 14.84
CA PHE A 142 5.87 -16.74 16.11
C PHE A 142 6.53 -15.67 16.99
N PRO A 143 5.74 -14.83 17.67
CA PRO A 143 6.28 -13.92 18.67
C PRO A 143 6.83 -14.73 19.86
N THR A 144 8.15 -14.71 20.03
CA THR A 144 8.83 -15.42 21.13
C THR A 144 9.35 -14.47 22.22
N ARG A 145 9.17 -13.16 22.02
CA ARG A 145 9.67 -12.12 22.95
C ARG A 145 8.91 -12.19 24.27
N GLY A 146 9.65 -12.37 25.37
CA GLY A 146 9.08 -12.44 26.71
C GLY A 146 8.56 -13.83 27.12
N LEU A 147 8.53 -14.81 26.25
CA LEU A 147 8.21 -16.19 26.64
C LEU A 147 9.46 -16.90 27.19
N PRO A 148 9.36 -17.56 28.36
CA PRO A 148 10.39 -18.45 28.82
C PRO A 148 10.72 -19.53 27.77
N ALA A 149 11.95 -20.00 27.72
CA ALA A 149 12.39 -20.99 26.72
C ALA A 149 11.47 -22.24 26.68
N LYS A 150 10.86 -22.62 27.81
CA LYS A 150 9.89 -23.71 27.92
C LYS A 150 8.50 -23.42 27.32
N ARG A 151 8.17 -22.14 27.04
CA ARG A 151 6.88 -21.71 26.47
C ARG A 151 6.98 -21.21 25.02
N ARG A 152 8.10 -21.46 24.38
CA ARG A 152 8.20 -21.18 22.92
C ARG A 152 7.34 -22.20 22.16
N PRO A 153 6.70 -21.81 21.05
CA PRO A 153 5.92 -22.73 20.22
C PRO A 153 6.74 -24.00 19.95
N SER A 154 6.15 -25.14 20.19
CA SER A 154 6.85 -26.42 20.05
C SER A 154 7.22 -26.70 18.61
N VAL A 155 8.30 -27.42 18.37
CA VAL A 155 8.68 -27.96 17.06
C VAL A 155 7.52 -28.74 16.40
N GLY A 156 6.64 -29.33 17.23
CA GLY A 156 5.43 -30.02 16.78
C GLY A 156 4.41 -29.11 16.13
N LEU A 157 4.17 -27.88 16.65
CA LEU A 157 3.27 -26.92 16.05
C LEU A 157 3.81 -26.47 14.66
N SER A 158 5.11 -26.16 14.57
CA SER A 158 5.75 -25.81 13.31
C SER A 158 5.71 -26.94 12.29
N ARG A 159 5.94 -28.21 12.72
CA ARG A 159 5.84 -29.39 11.85
C ARG A 159 4.42 -29.63 11.35
N SER A 160 3.42 -29.53 12.22
CA SER A 160 2.02 -29.67 11.84
C SER A 160 1.61 -28.64 10.79
N ILE A 161 1.99 -27.36 10.97
CA ILE A 161 1.74 -26.30 9.99
C ILE A 161 2.49 -26.57 8.67
N SER A 162 3.74 -27.04 8.72
CA SER A 162 4.54 -27.34 7.53
C SER A 162 4.02 -28.54 6.74
N GLN A 163 3.50 -29.57 7.38
CA GLN A 163 2.86 -30.71 6.69
C GLN A 163 1.59 -30.30 5.94
N THR A 164 0.88 -29.33 6.44
CA THR A 164 -0.36 -28.80 5.86
C THR A 164 -0.13 -28.00 4.57
N ARG A 165 1.11 -27.54 4.30
CA ARG A 165 1.47 -26.86 3.04
C ARG A 165 1.21 -27.69 1.77
N ARG A 166 1.23 -29.02 1.85
CA ARG A 166 1.05 -29.90 0.68
C ARG A 166 -0.37 -29.95 0.15
N THR A 167 -1.36 -29.51 0.94
CA THR A 167 -2.79 -29.53 0.57
C THR A 167 -3.37 -28.12 0.65
N ARG A 168 -3.02 -27.27 -0.32
CA ARG A 168 -3.30 -25.83 -0.37
C ARG A 168 -4.73 -25.39 -0.05
N TRP A 169 -5.74 -26.22 -0.30
CA TRP A 169 -7.14 -25.83 -0.20
C TRP A 169 -7.95 -26.63 0.81
N THR A 170 -7.55 -27.84 1.13
CA THR A 170 -8.25 -28.70 2.09
C THR A 170 -7.98 -28.32 3.56
N CYS A 171 -6.91 -27.57 3.82
CA CYS A 171 -6.51 -27.15 5.17
C CYS A 171 -7.14 -25.85 5.64
N TRP A 172 -7.79 -25.13 4.75
CA TRP A 172 -8.51 -23.92 5.07
C TRP A 172 -9.48 -24.02 6.27
N PRO A 173 -10.32 -25.06 6.39
CA PRO A 173 -11.20 -25.21 7.54
C PRO A 173 -10.47 -25.44 8.85
N SER A 174 -9.20 -25.90 8.78
CA SER A 174 -8.51 -26.50 9.93
C SER A 174 -7.72 -25.52 10.80
N TRP A 175 -7.28 -24.36 10.27
CA TRP A 175 -6.21 -23.60 10.88
C TRP A 175 -6.54 -22.15 11.21
N ALA A 176 -7.63 -21.60 10.67
CA ALA A 176 -7.97 -20.22 10.92
C ALA A 176 -8.76 -20.05 12.23
N ASP A 177 -8.36 -19.05 13.00
CA ASP A 177 -9.10 -18.55 14.15
C ASP A 177 -10.49 -18.04 13.74
N LEU A 178 -11.48 -18.16 14.62
CA LEU A 178 -12.83 -17.64 14.46
C LEU A 178 -12.81 -16.15 14.09
N THR A 179 -12.06 -15.36 14.83
CA THR A 179 -11.93 -13.94 14.61
C THR A 179 -11.36 -13.61 13.23
N LEU A 180 -10.31 -14.30 12.78
CA LEU A 180 -9.71 -14.09 11.47
C LEU A 180 -10.67 -14.41 10.31
N ARG A 181 -11.45 -15.47 10.43
CA ARG A 181 -12.44 -15.87 9.43
C ARG A 181 -13.60 -14.90 9.36
N VAL A 182 -14.10 -14.47 10.53
CA VAL A 182 -15.16 -13.46 10.58
C VAL A 182 -14.68 -12.14 9.99
N CYS A 183 -13.45 -11.73 10.28
CA CYS A 183 -12.86 -10.56 9.67
C CYS A 183 -12.72 -10.70 8.14
N ALA A 184 -12.27 -11.84 7.65
CA ALA A 184 -12.18 -12.11 6.21
C ALA A 184 -13.56 -12.10 5.54
N ALA A 185 -14.56 -12.73 6.17
CA ALA A 185 -15.94 -12.70 5.67
C ALA A 185 -16.53 -11.28 5.70
N HIS A 186 -16.17 -10.48 6.70
CA HIS A 186 -16.56 -9.10 6.81
C HIS A 186 -15.98 -8.26 5.66
N PHE A 187 -14.68 -8.36 5.37
CA PHE A 187 -14.07 -7.67 4.23
C PHE A 187 -14.69 -8.09 2.90
N TRP A 188 -14.95 -9.38 2.72
CA TRP A 188 -15.60 -9.88 1.52
C TRP A 188 -17.03 -9.36 1.37
N ALA A 189 -17.82 -9.34 2.45
CA ALA A 189 -19.20 -8.86 2.43
C ALA A 189 -19.31 -7.33 2.28
N ALA A 190 -18.29 -6.57 2.68
CA ALA A 190 -18.27 -5.11 2.56
C ALA A 190 -18.11 -4.64 1.10
N GLN A 191 -17.43 -5.41 0.25
CA GLN A 191 -17.14 -5.02 -1.13
C GLN A 191 -18.40 -4.68 -1.97
N PRO A 192 -19.45 -5.52 -2.04
CA PRO A 192 -20.64 -5.20 -2.84
C PRO A 192 -21.48 -4.05 -2.26
N SER A 193 -21.28 -3.68 -0.99
CA SER A 193 -22.06 -2.65 -0.30
C SER A 193 -21.47 -1.26 -0.44
N GLY A 194 -20.32 -1.08 -1.08
CA GLY A 194 -19.66 0.20 -1.25
C GLY A 194 -18.96 0.74 0.01
N PHE A 195 -18.88 -0.05 1.08
CA PHE A 195 -18.15 0.34 2.28
C PHE A 195 -16.64 0.43 2.06
N ARG A 196 -16.02 1.41 2.74
CA ARG A 196 -14.57 1.44 2.91
C ARG A 196 -14.21 0.80 4.25
N CYS A 197 -13.31 -0.16 4.21
CA CYS A 197 -12.83 -0.85 5.40
C CYS A 197 -11.42 -0.40 5.76
N LEU A 198 -11.26 0.16 6.96
CA LEU A 198 -9.95 0.46 7.52
C LEU A 198 -9.41 -0.75 8.26
N TRP A 199 -8.35 -1.30 7.75
CA TRP A 199 -7.75 -2.50 8.25
C TRP A 199 -6.81 -2.22 9.44
N THR A 200 -7.07 -2.85 10.58
CA THR A 200 -6.20 -2.78 11.77
C THR A 200 -5.79 -4.11 12.34
N ILE A 201 -6.43 -5.17 11.89
CA ILE A 201 -6.19 -6.51 12.39
C ILE A 201 -5.15 -7.22 11.57
N SER A 202 -4.81 -8.39 12.12
CA SER A 202 -3.90 -9.31 11.49
C SER A 202 -4.11 -9.30 9.98
N ALA A 203 -3.13 -8.81 9.31
CA ALA A 203 -3.05 -8.72 7.86
C ALA A 203 -3.34 -10.08 7.19
N ALA A 204 -3.32 -11.18 7.97
CA ALA A 204 -3.73 -12.50 7.55
C ALA A 204 -5.23 -12.58 7.19
N ALA A 205 -6.10 -11.84 7.89
CA ALA A 205 -7.53 -11.82 7.57
C ALA A 205 -7.80 -11.09 6.25
N ALA A 206 -7.13 -9.96 6.01
CA ALA A 206 -7.23 -9.24 4.76
C ALA A 206 -6.65 -10.04 3.58
N LEU A 207 -5.49 -10.66 3.76
CA LEU A 207 -4.91 -11.55 2.75
C LEU A 207 -5.86 -12.71 2.41
N LEU A 208 -6.53 -13.25 3.43
CA LEU A 208 -7.51 -14.30 3.26
C LEU A 208 -8.71 -13.80 2.44
N ALA A 209 -9.25 -12.62 2.75
CA ALA A 209 -10.36 -12.02 2.01
C ALA A 209 -10.02 -11.79 0.55
N VAL A 210 -8.84 -11.21 0.25
CA VAL A 210 -8.37 -10.95 -1.12
C VAL A 210 -8.10 -12.26 -1.88
N ARG A 211 -7.66 -13.31 -1.21
CA ARG A 211 -7.51 -14.63 -1.84
C ARG A 211 -8.84 -15.29 -2.19
N LEU A 212 -9.91 -14.95 -1.47
CA LEU A 212 -11.27 -15.42 -1.76
C LEU A 212 -11.94 -14.59 -2.87
N CYS A 213 -11.73 -13.29 -2.84
CA CYS A 213 -12.28 -12.32 -3.77
C CYS A 213 -11.24 -11.20 -3.97
N SER A 214 -10.63 -11.13 -5.16
CA SER A 214 -9.61 -10.14 -5.50
C SER A 214 -10.09 -8.70 -5.28
N ASP A 215 -11.35 -8.43 -5.63
CA ASP A 215 -11.96 -7.11 -5.57
C ASP A 215 -12.12 -6.59 -4.13
N ALA A 216 -12.12 -7.49 -3.13
CA ALA A 216 -12.10 -7.08 -1.73
C ALA A 216 -10.89 -6.21 -1.38
N GLY A 217 -9.79 -6.35 -2.14
CA GLY A 217 -8.59 -5.53 -1.99
C GLY A 217 -8.85 -4.05 -2.21
N GLU A 218 -9.74 -3.67 -3.11
CA GLU A 218 -10.04 -2.27 -3.43
C GLU A 218 -10.76 -1.53 -2.29
N ALA A 219 -11.56 -2.26 -1.51
CA ALA A 219 -12.28 -1.71 -0.37
C ALA A 219 -11.42 -1.61 0.90
N ILE A 220 -10.21 -2.17 0.92
CA ILE A 220 -9.36 -2.28 2.11
C ILE A 220 -8.30 -1.18 2.13
N LEU A 221 -8.28 -0.37 3.19
CA LEU A 221 -7.21 0.57 3.53
C LEU A 221 -6.37 -0.01 4.67
N ALA A 222 -5.05 -0.03 4.51
CA ALA A 222 -4.13 -0.47 5.56
C ALA A 222 -3.85 0.67 6.54
N SER A 223 -4.23 0.51 7.81
CA SER A 223 -4.07 1.57 8.82
C SER A 223 -2.60 1.76 9.24
N HIS A 224 -1.89 0.68 9.54
CA HIS A 224 -0.53 0.75 10.07
C HIS A 224 0.29 -0.50 9.77
N VAL A 225 1.61 -0.35 9.86
CA VAL A 225 2.53 -1.49 9.95
C VAL A 225 2.61 -1.92 11.42
N SER A 226 2.19 -3.16 11.70
CA SER A 226 2.36 -3.73 13.03
C SER A 226 3.84 -4.02 13.31
N ALA A 227 4.28 -3.79 14.56
CA ALA A 227 5.62 -4.19 15.00
C ALA A 227 5.76 -5.71 15.24
N GLU A 228 4.71 -6.48 15.00
CA GLU A 228 4.77 -7.94 15.02
C GLU A 228 5.60 -8.49 13.84
N PRO A 229 6.25 -9.66 13.96
CA PRO A 229 7.21 -10.15 12.97
C PRO A 229 6.68 -10.24 11.53
N ALA A 230 5.39 -10.53 11.33
CA ALA A 230 4.74 -10.57 10.02
C ALA A 230 4.14 -9.21 9.57
N GLY A 231 4.28 -8.16 10.39
CA GLY A 231 3.57 -6.89 10.23
C GLY A 231 3.86 -6.15 8.93
N ALA A 232 5.09 -6.22 8.43
CA ALA A 232 5.47 -5.60 7.15
C ALA A 232 5.25 -6.54 5.94
N LEU A 233 5.35 -7.84 6.14
CA LEU A 233 5.28 -8.82 5.05
C LEU A 233 3.91 -8.85 4.37
N LEU A 234 2.86 -8.78 5.16
CA LEU A 234 1.49 -8.95 4.69
C LEU A 234 0.95 -7.75 3.88
N PRO A 235 1.14 -6.48 4.30
CA PRO A 235 0.82 -5.34 3.46
C PRO A 235 1.54 -5.35 2.11
N ASN A 236 2.83 -5.68 2.11
CA ASN A 236 3.62 -5.78 0.88
C ASN A 236 3.08 -6.86 -0.06
N THR A 237 2.64 -8.01 0.48
CA THR A 237 2.04 -9.08 -0.33
C THR A 237 0.71 -8.66 -0.97
N LEU A 238 -0.01 -7.75 -0.33
CA LEU A 238 -1.29 -7.21 -0.80
C LEU A 238 -1.13 -5.95 -1.67
N ASP A 239 0.09 -5.51 -1.92
CA ASP A 239 0.38 -4.23 -2.58
C ASP A 239 -0.36 -3.06 -1.91
N LYS A 240 -0.32 -3.02 -0.57
CA LYS A 240 -0.97 -1.98 0.25
C LYS A 240 0.08 -1.15 0.97
N HIS A 241 -0.13 0.16 0.94
CA HIS A 241 0.69 1.14 1.64
C HIS A 241 0.01 1.55 2.94
N PRO A 242 0.49 1.06 4.10
CA PRO A 242 -0.07 1.45 5.40
C PRO A 242 0.10 2.94 5.68
N LEU A 243 -0.93 3.56 6.24
CA LEU A 243 -0.93 5.00 6.54
C LEU A 243 0.09 5.38 7.63
N ILE A 244 0.36 4.47 8.57
CA ILE A 244 1.22 4.74 9.73
C ILE A 244 2.33 3.69 9.84
N THR A 245 3.56 4.14 9.99
CA THR A 245 4.74 3.32 10.34
C THR A 245 5.35 3.88 11.62
N ALA A 246 4.84 3.48 12.78
CA ALA A 246 5.23 4.01 14.09
C ALA A 246 5.50 2.94 15.15
N GLY A 247 5.82 1.72 14.74
CA GLY A 247 6.11 0.62 15.65
C GLY A 247 4.93 0.22 16.55
N LEU A 248 3.70 0.40 16.09
CA LEU A 248 2.48 0.09 16.84
C LEU A 248 2.39 -1.41 17.15
N ARG A 249 2.16 -1.74 18.43
CA ARG A 249 2.03 -3.12 18.93
C ARG A 249 1.08 -3.25 20.12
N LEU A 250 0.16 -2.30 20.28
CA LEU A 250 -0.76 -2.28 21.41
C LEU A 250 -1.85 -3.35 21.26
N GLY A 251 -2.20 -3.72 20.04
CA GLY A 251 -3.31 -4.65 19.77
C GLY A 251 -4.70 -3.97 19.87
N GLU A 252 -5.71 -4.75 20.20
CA GLU A 252 -7.10 -4.29 20.43
C GLU A 252 -7.71 -3.51 19.28
N GLY A 253 -7.20 -3.61 18.04
CA GLY A 253 -7.66 -2.82 16.90
C GLY A 253 -7.26 -1.34 16.94
N THR A 254 -6.32 -0.93 17.80
CA THR A 254 -5.91 0.47 18.01
C THR A 254 -5.30 1.16 16.79
N GLY A 255 -4.85 0.43 15.81
CA GLY A 255 -4.30 1.00 14.56
C GLY A 255 -5.33 1.80 13.77
N ALA A 256 -6.64 1.41 13.76
CA ALA A 256 -7.66 2.17 13.06
C ALA A 256 -7.92 3.53 13.68
N PRO A 257 -8.23 3.63 14.98
CA PRO A 257 -8.41 4.93 15.60
C PRO A 257 -7.18 5.83 15.50
N ALA A 258 -5.98 5.26 15.38
CA ALA A 258 -4.77 6.05 15.13
C ALA A 258 -4.73 6.65 13.72
N ALA A 259 -5.25 5.93 12.72
CA ALA A 259 -5.25 6.35 11.31
C ALA A 259 -6.46 7.24 10.93
N MET A 260 -7.59 7.12 11.61
CA MET A 260 -8.81 7.86 11.30
C MET A 260 -8.61 9.39 11.27
N PRO A 261 -7.90 10.03 12.23
CA PRO A 261 -7.66 11.47 12.16
C PRO A 261 -6.86 11.91 10.91
N LEU A 262 -5.99 11.04 10.37
CA LEU A 262 -5.29 11.32 9.12
C LEU A 262 -6.26 11.32 7.94
N LEU A 263 -7.25 10.42 7.94
CA LEU A 263 -8.30 10.40 6.93
C LEU A 263 -9.20 11.63 7.02
N ASP A 264 -9.54 12.09 8.24
CA ASP A 264 -10.31 13.32 8.44
C ASP A 264 -9.55 14.54 7.91
N MET A 265 -8.25 14.63 8.19
CA MET A 265 -7.41 15.70 7.63
C MET A 265 -7.31 15.62 6.11
N ALA A 266 -7.19 14.43 5.55
CA ALA A 266 -7.16 14.24 4.10
C ALA A 266 -8.50 14.63 3.44
N GLN A 267 -9.63 14.29 4.06
CA GLN A 267 -10.95 14.71 3.60
C GLN A 267 -11.09 16.22 3.63
N ALA A 268 -10.71 16.89 4.73
CA ALA A 268 -10.77 18.34 4.85
C ALA A 268 -9.92 19.03 3.75
N VAL A 269 -8.72 18.54 3.48
CA VAL A 269 -7.90 19.05 2.38
C VAL A 269 -8.60 18.86 1.03
N TYR A 270 -9.21 17.70 0.80
CA TYR A 270 -9.88 17.39 -0.46
C TYR A 270 -11.13 18.25 -0.70
N GLU A 271 -11.94 18.49 0.35
CA GLU A 271 -13.22 19.21 0.26
C GLU A 271 -13.08 20.72 0.40
N GLU A 272 -12.14 21.19 1.24
CA GLU A 272 -12.03 22.59 1.62
C GLU A 272 -10.88 23.33 0.91
N SER A 273 -10.02 22.60 0.16
CA SER A 273 -8.95 23.25 -0.59
C SER A 273 -9.49 24.10 -1.72
N ASN A 274 -8.94 25.30 -1.85
CA ASN A 274 -9.26 26.17 -2.95
C ASN A 274 -8.89 25.52 -4.30
N THR A 275 -9.82 25.53 -5.24
CA THR A 275 -9.59 25.16 -6.63
C THR A 275 -8.99 26.34 -7.41
N PHE A 276 -8.46 26.09 -8.59
CA PHE A 276 -8.03 27.19 -9.48
C PHE A 276 -9.15 28.18 -9.76
N GLU A 277 -10.39 27.71 -9.85
CA GLU A 277 -11.58 28.55 -10.02
C GLU A 277 -11.79 29.52 -8.84
N ASN A 278 -11.55 29.05 -7.60
CA ASN A 278 -11.66 29.88 -6.40
C ASN A 278 -10.62 31.00 -6.35
N TYR A 279 -9.49 30.81 -7.03
CA TYR A 279 -8.45 31.85 -7.22
C TYR A 279 -8.71 32.73 -8.45
N GLY A 280 -9.85 32.58 -9.14
CA GLY A 280 -10.12 33.27 -10.40
C GLY A 280 -9.21 32.81 -11.54
N MET A 281 -8.53 31.70 -11.37
CA MET A 281 -7.77 31.03 -12.41
C MET A 281 -8.66 29.97 -13.03
N GLU A 282 -9.16 30.25 -14.22
CA GLU A 282 -9.84 29.22 -15.00
C GLU A 282 -8.83 28.09 -15.24
N ALA A 283 -9.18 26.86 -14.81
CA ALA A 283 -8.46 25.69 -15.29
C ALA A 283 -8.49 25.78 -16.82
N TYR A 284 -7.33 25.69 -17.46
CA TYR A 284 -7.24 25.73 -18.92
C TYR A 284 -8.14 24.64 -19.49
N GLN A 285 -9.36 25.02 -19.77
CA GLN A 285 -10.26 24.25 -20.61
C GLN A 285 -10.03 24.75 -22.03
N PRO A 286 -9.82 23.86 -22.99
CA PRO A 286 -9.84 24.28 -24.38
C PRO A 286 -11.20 24.91 -24.64
N GLN A 287 -11.24 26.24 -24.69
CA GLN A 287 -12.46 26.96 -25.07
C GLN A 287 -12.82 26.51 -26.48
N ALA A 288 -14.07 26.18 -26.69
CA ALA A 288 -14.57 25.93 -28.03
C ALA A 288 -14.39 27.20 -28.85
N GLY A 289 -13.45 27.20 -29.80
CA GLY A 289 -13.13 28.32 -30.64
C GLY A 289 -11.69 28.26 -31.17
N GLU A 290 -11.41 29.06 -32.17
CA GLU A 290 -10.08 29.19 -32.74
C GLU A 290 -9.36 30.40 -32.15
N MET A 291 -8.11 30.21 -31.76
CA MET A 291 -7.24 31.28 -31.29
C MET A 291 -5.96 31.31 -32.14
N ARG A 292 -5.59 32.48 -32.59
CA ARG A 292 -4.34 32.65 -33.35
C ARG A 292 -3.14 32.49 -32.41
N GLY A 293 -2.26 31.55 -32.74
CA GLY A 293 -0.98 31.38 -32.07
C GLY A 293 0.03 32.50 -32.35
N MET A 294 1.20 32.44 -31.74
CA MET A 294 2.29 33.42 -31.90
C MET A 294 2.89 33.45 -33.31
N GLY A 295 2.56 32.50 -34.18
CA GLY A 295 3.07 32.42 -35.54
C GLY A 295 4.55 32.05 -35.68
N LEU A 296 5.14 31.48 -34.65
CA LEU A 296 6.56 31.09 -34.65
C LEU A 296 6.82 29.84 -35.48
N LEU A 297 5.87 28.92 -35.52
CA LEU A 297 5.91 27.70 -36.31
C LEU A 297 4.63 27.58 -37.13
N PRO A 298 4.68 27.08 -38.36
CA PRO A 298 3.52 26.90 -39.23
C PRO A 298 2.75 25.62 -38.82
N CYS A 299 2.15 25.66 -37.67
CA CYS A 299 1.44 24.54 -37.07
C CYS A 299 0.04 24.96 -36.62
N GLU A 300 -0.88 24.01 -36.68
CA GLU A 300 -2.22 24.10 -36.12
C GLU A 300 -2.37 23.01 -35.05
N THR A 301 -2.86 23.36 -33.87
CA THR A 301 -3.04 22.44 -32.77
C THR A 301 -4.50 22.33 -32.40
N GLU A 302 -5.05 21.14 -32.48
CA GLU A 302 -6.38 20.79 -31.98
C GLU A 302 -6.25 20.15 -30.60
N PHE A 303 -6.95 20.72 -29.62
CA PHE A 303 -6.99 20.12 -28.26
C PHE A 303 -8.04 19.03 -28.19
N THR A 304 -7.66 17.88 -27.67
CA THR A 304 -8.53 16.71 -27.48
C THR A 304 -8.78 16.43 -26.00
N PRO A 305 -9.91 15.79 -25.63
CA PRO A 305 -10.18 15.41 -24.25
C PRO A 305 -9.19 14.38 -23.68
N SER A 306 -8.52 13.63 -24.56
CA SER A 306 -7.58 12.58 -24.16
C SER A 306 -6.17 13.12 -24.00
N LYS A 307 -5.51 12.78 -22.89
CA LYS A 307 -4.12 13.13 -22.60
C LYS A 307 -3.19 12.03 -23.08
N ALA A 308 -2.26 12.36 -23.95
CA ALA A 308 -1.15 11.48 -24.31
C ALA A 308 -0.14 11.42 -23.15
N ARG A 309 0.33 10.20 -22.80
CA ARG A 309 1.45 9.98 -21.88
C ARG A 309 2.27 8.83 -22.42
N THR A 310 3.47 9.11 -22.87
CA THR A 310 4.34 8.09 -23.48
C THR A 310 5.80 8.41 -23.19
N CYS A 311 6.59 7.44 -22.74
CA CYS A 311 8.04 7.53 -22.75
C CYS A 311 8.53 7.02 -24.10
N THR A 312 9.41 7.75 -24.76
CA THR A 312 9.90 7.39 -26.09
C THR A 312 11.29 7.94 -26.35
N ALA A 313 12.03 7.25 -27.20
CA ALA A 313 13.24 7.78 -27.79
C ALA A 313 12.91 8.43 -29.15
N ALA A 314 13.73 9.39 -29.53
CA ALA A 314 13.58 10.06 -30.82
C ALA A 314 14.93 10.38 -31.46
N LYS A 315 14.93 10.49 -32.80
CA LYS A 315 16.09 10.91 -33.57
C LYS A 315 15.75 12.19 -34.32
N VAL A 316 16.57 13.22 -34.15
CA VAL A 316 16.40 14.50 -34.86
C VAL A 316 16.61 14.28 -36.36
N LEU A 317 15.64 14.73 -37.15
CA LEU A 317 15.65 14.56 -38.61
C LEU A 317 16.28 15.75 -39.35
N THR A 318 16.08 16.96 -38.80
CA THR A 318 16.37 18.19 -39.50
C THR A 318 17.12 19.21 -38.67
N GLY A 319 17.71 20.18 -39.29
CA GLY A 319 18.40 21.29 -38.64
C GLY A 319 19.88 21.01 -38.33
N PRO A 320 20.51 21.90 -37.59
CA PRO A 320 21.97 21.87 -37.35
C PRO A 320 22.41 20.73 -36.47
N PHE A 321 21.47 20.03 -35.82
CA PHE A 321 21.72 18.86 -34.97
C PHE A 321 21.03 17.58 -35.49
N ALA A 322 20.76 17.55 -36.83
CA ALA A 322 20.22 16.35 -37.46
C ALA A 322 21.08 15.11 -37.18
N GLY A 323 20.45 14.00 -36.85
CA GLY A 323 21.10 12.77 -36.45
C GLY A 323 21.29 12.60 -34.97
N ALA A 324 21.15 13.64 -34.13
CA ALA A 324 21.19 13.58 -32.70
C ALA A 324 20.03 12.71 -32.15
N THR A 325 20.29 12.04 -31.04
CA THR A 325 19.30 11.24 -30.31
C THR A 325 18.85 11.96 -29.04
N MET A 326 17.64 11.68 -28.61
CA MET A 326 17.06 12.13 -27.36
C MET A 326 16.12 11.07 -26.80
N GLU A 327 16.03 11.00 -25.48
CA GLU A 327 15.08 10.18 -24.76
C GLU A 327 14.25 11.11 -23.87
N GLY A 328 12.96 10.85 -23.77
CA GLY A 328 12.09 11.70 -22.99
C GLY A 328 10.68 11.15 -22.90
N TYR A 329 9.75 12.03 -22.58
CA TYR A 329 8.35 11.67 -22.46
C TYR A 329 7.45 12.74 -23.07
N GLU A 330 6.29 12.32 -23.55
CA GLU A 330 5.22 13.20 -24.03
C GLU A 330 4.10 13.26 -22.99
N ILE A 331 3.68 14.47 -22.63
CA ILE A 331 2.49 14.72 -21.81
C ILE A 331 1.74 15.92 -22.42
N HIS A 332 0.75 15.66 -23.25
CA HIS A 332 -0.03 16.72 -23.89
C HIS A 332 -1.45 16.28 -24.23
N MET A 333 -2.33 17.26 -24.46
CA MET A 333 -3.71 17.07 -24.93
C MET A 333 -3.90 17.58 -26.38
N GLY A 334 -2.91 18.23 -26.95
CA GLY A 334 -2.96 18.77 -28.29
C GLY A 334 -2.56 17.74 -29.34
N ARG A 335 -3.23 17.79 -30.48
CA ARG A 335 -2.81 17.15 -31.73
C ARG A 335 -2.34 18.24 -32.69
N THR A 336 -1.05 18.29 -32.96
CA THR A 336 -0.47 19.31 -33.79
C THR A 336 -0.28 18.80 -35.23
N LYS A 337 -0.87 19.52 -36.16
CA LYS A 337 -0.69 19.33 -37.60
C LYS A 337 0.30 20.36 -38.10
N ARG A 338 1.39 19.89 -38.70
CA ARG A 338 2.36 20.76 -39.38
C ARG A 338 1.77 21.16 -40.73
N LEU A 339 1.60 22.49 -40.96
CA LEU A 339 1.08 23.04 -42.20
C LEU A 339 2.17 23.26 -43.23
N ALA A 340 3.39 23.59 -42.78
CA ALA A 340 4.59 23.76 -43.58
C ALA A 340 5.85 23.51 -42.73
N GLY A 341 7.03 23.62 -43.30
CA GLY A 341 8.29 23.36 -42.62
C GLY A 341 8.64 21.86 -42.57
N GLN A 342 9.62 21.53 -41.77
CA GLN A 342 10.14 20.15 -41.64
C GLN A 342 9.84 19.56 -40.30
N PRO A 343 9.70 18.22 -40.18
CA PRO A 343 9.60 17.56 -38.88
C PRO A 343 10.89 17.74 -38.08
N LEU A 344 10.77 17.96 -36.78
CA LEU A 344 11.95 18.06 -35.94
C LEU A 344 12.59 16.70 -35.75
N CYS A 345 11.82 15.69 -35.38
CA CYS A 345 12.33 14.36 -35.04
C CYS A 345 11.41 13.23 -35.52
N ARG A 346 11.93 12.01 -35.41
CA ARG A 346 11.16 10.75 -35.54
C ARG A 346 11.23 9.99 -34.27
N LEU A 347 10.06 9.65 -33.73
CA LEU A 347 9.89 8.84 -32.53
C LEU A 347 10.24 7.36 -32.83
N GLU A 348 10.47 6.59 -31.79
CA GLU A 348 10.78 5.16 -31.87
C GLU A 348 9.69 4.36 -32.60
N ASN A 349 8.43 4.76 -32.45
CA ASN A 349 7.29 4.15 -33.15
C ASN A 349 7.22 4.51 -34.67
N GLY A 350 8.18 5.27 -35.18
CA GLY A 350 8.27 5.71 -36.59
C GLY A 350 7.49 6.98 -36.89
N GLN A 351 6.74 7.55 -35.99
CA GLN A 351 5.97 8.78 -36.18
C GLN A 351 6.89 10.00 -36.22
N GLU A 352 6.62 10.90 -37.15
CA GLU A 352 7.28 12.22 -37.20
C GLU A 352 6.61 13.17 -36.20
N GLU A 353 7.43 13.81 -35.37
CA GLU A 353 6.99 14.71 -34.31
C GLU A 353 7.74 16.03 -34.38
N GLY A 354 7.05 17.09 -33.88
CA GLY A 354 7.58 18.43 -33.80
C GLY A 354 7.64 19.17 -35.16
N ALA A 355 8.11 20.38 -35.10
CA ALA A 355 8.27 21.24 -36.25
C ALA A 355 9.53 22.09 -36.12
N MET A 356 10.12 22.41 -37.26
CA MET A 356 11.24 23.34 -37.39
C MET A 356 11.06 24.31 -38.51
N GLN A 357 11.33 25.58 -38.23
CA GLN A 357 11.41 26.65 -39.25
C GLN A 357 12.53 27.64 -38.87
N GLY A 358 13.57 27.70 -39.68
CA GLY A 358 14.73 28.51 -39.36
C GLY A 358 15.43 28.11 -38.07
N ASN A 359 15.47 29.00 -37.09
CA ASN A 359 16.05 28.76 -35.78
C ASN A 359 14.99 28.46 -34.70
N VAL A 360 13.75 28.24 -35.09
CA VAL A 360 12.65 27.94 -34.18
C VAL A 360 12.34 26.45 -34.27
N PHE A 361 12.29 25.77 -33.11
CA PHE A 361 11.98 24.37 -32.99
C PHE A 361 10.87 24.20 -31.96
N GLY A 362 9.98 23.27 -32.17
CA GLY A 362 8.92 22.94 -31.24
C GLY A 362 8.69 21.42 -31.22
N THR A 363 8.50 20.88 -30.03
CA THR A 363 8.23 19.45 -29.79
C THR A 363 7.41 19.27 -28.54
N TYR A 364 6.67 18.18 -28.46
CA TYR A 364 5.99 17.72 -27.23
C TYR A 364 6.87 16.84 -26.33
N LEU A 365 8.06 16.48 -26.79
CA LEU A 365 9.01 15.73 -25.96
C LEU A 365 9.55 16.60 -24.83
N HIS A 366 9.40 16.12 -23.62
CA HIS A 366 10.01 16.65 -22.40
C HIS A 366 11.30 15.88 -22.09
N GLY A 367 12.22 16.49 -21.35
CA GLY A 367 13.49 15.84 -20.99
C GLY A 367 14.52 15.78 -22.10
N LEU A 368 14.42 16.64 -23.11
CA LEU A 368 15.24 16.66 -24.33
C LEU A 368 16.75 16.66 -24.07
N PHE A 369 17.18 17.20 -22.94
CA PHE A 369 18.59 17.42 -22.59
C PHE A 369 19.09 16.47 -21.50
N ASP A 370 18.24 15.57 -21.03
CA ASP A 370 18.59 14.66 -19.94
C ASP A 370 19.41 13.47 -20.46
N GLU A 371 19.00 12.92 -21.60
CA GLU A 371 19.63 11.73 -22.21
C GLU A 371 19.78 11.88 -23.73
N GLY A 372 20.78 11.22 -24.28
CA GLY A 372 21.07 11.25 -25.71
C GLY A 372 22.14 12.25 -26.11
N SER A 373 22.31 12.44 -27.42
CA SER A 373 23.36 13.29 -27.99
C SER A 373 22.89 14.71 -28.38
N LEU A 374 21.62 15.05 -28.13
CA LEU A 374 21.07 16.37 -28.51
C LEU A 374 21.74 17.53 -27.77
N THR A 375 22.02 17.37 -26.48
CA THR A 375 22.71 18.39 -25.66
C THR A 375 24.08 18.73 -26.22
N GLU A 376 24.85 17.72 -26.59
CA GLU A 376 26.17 17.89 -27.19
C GLU A 376 26.09 18.53 -28.56
N ALA A 377 25.18 18.07 -29.42
CA ALA A 377 24.99 18.61 -30.77
C ALA A 377 24.55 20.09 -30.76
N LEU A 378 23.60 20.44 -29.87
CA LEU A 378 23.13 21.82 -29.70
C LEU A 378 24.24 22.72 -29.15
N ALA A 379 24.96 22.28 -28.13
CA ALA A 379 26.08 23.03 -27.56
C ALA A 379 27.17 23.27 -28.60
N SER A 380 27.57 22.24 -29.35
CA SER A 380 28.58 22.35 -30.41
C SER A 380 28.15 23.34 -31.49
N TRP A 381 26.89 23.29 -31.89
CA TRP A 381 26.35 24.26 -32.89
C TRP A 381 26.37 25.69 -32.36
N LEU A 382 25.99 25.93 -31.10
CA LEU A 382 26.00 27.25 -30.48
C LEU A 382 27.42 27.79 -30.32
N LEU A 383 28.37 26.96 -29.90
CA LEU A 383 29.78 27.33 -29.77
C LEU A 383 30.38 27.71 -31.12
N ALA A 384 30.13 26.90 -32.16
CA ALA A 384 30.58 27.19 -33.52
C ALA A 384 30.05 28.56 -34.04
N ARG A 385 28.77 28.87 -33.77
CA ARG A 385 28.19 30.17 -34.16
C ARG A 385 28.80 31.36 -33.38
N LYS A 386 29.29 31.12 -32.20
CA LYS A 386 29.96 32.11 -31.34
C LYS A 386 31.46 32.20 -31.61
N GLY A 387 32.03 31.33 -32.45
CA GLY A 387 33.48 31.27 -32.68
C GLY A 387 34.28 30.78 -31.48
N ILE A 388 33.65 30.02 -30.58
CA ILE A 388 34.28 29.46 -29.39
C ILE A 388 34.75 28.05 -29.71
N ALA A 389 35.99 27.70 -29.33
CA ALA A 389 36.55 26.39 -29.56
C ALA A 389 35.80 25.32 -28.78
N GLN A 390 35.49 24.20 -29.43
CA GLN A 390 34.67 23.08 -28.86
C GLN A 390 35.34 22.39 -27.66
N GLU A 391 36.67 22.47 -27.55
CA GLU A 391 37.42 21.87 -26.42
C GLU A 391 37.08 22.46 -25.05
N ALA A 392 36.44 23.62 -25.00
CA ALA A 392 36.04 24.30 -23.77
C ALA A 392 34.77 23.70 -23.11
N PHE A 393 34.06 22.78 -23.76
CA PHE A 393 32.80 22.25 -23.30
C PHE A 393 32.69 20.76 -23.56
N ARG A 394 32.61 19.96 -22.49
CA ARG A 394 32.24 18.54 -22.55
C ARG A 394 30.93 18.37 -21.82
N PRO A 395 29.79 18.25 -22.50
CA PRO A 395 28.54 17.96 -21.86
C PRO A 395 28.59 16.56 -21.25
N GLN A 396 28.15 16.45 -20.01
CA GLN A 396 27.92 15.17 -19.35
C GLN A 396 26.41 14.91 -19.38
N SER A 397 26.00 13.68 -19.70
CA SER A 397 24.59 13.34 -19.63
C SER A 397 24.10 13.39 -18.18
N HIS A 398 22.82 13.64 -17.98
CA HIS A 398 22.21 13.67 -16.64
C HIS A 398 22.45 12.33 -15.92
N ARG A 399 22.35 11.23 -16.61
CA ARG A 399 22.60 9.88 -16.09
C ARG A 399 24.05 9.66 -15.66
N GLU A 400 25.01 10.10 -16.46
CA GLU A 400 26.43 10.02 -16.10
C GLU A 400 26.74 10.88 -14.87
N TYR A 401 26.14 12.07 -14.78
CA TYR A 401 26.25 12.92 -13.60
C TYR A 401 25.65 12.24 -12.37
N GLN A 402 24.43 11.70 -12.44
CA GLN A 402 23.82 10.97 -11.35
C GLN A 402 24.67 9.78 -10.91
N GLN A 403 25.17 8.99 -11.86
CA GLN A 403 26.03 7.84 -11.54
C GLN A 403 27.29 8.30 -10.80
N SER A 404 27.92 9.36 -11.25
CA SER A 404 29.10 9.91 -10.57
C SER A 404 28.79 10.36 -9.13
N GLN A 405 27.59 10.91 -8.88
CA GLN A 405 27.16 11.30 -7.53
C GLN A 405 26.90 10.07 -6.65
N TYR A 406 26.29 9.01 -7.21
CA TYR A 406 26.11 7.73 -6.49
C TYR A 406 27.45 7.07 -6.15
N ASP A 407 28.42 7.11 -7.04
CA ASP A 407 29.76 6.59 -6.79
C ASP A 407 30.47 7.36 -5.66
N LEU A 408 30.38 8.70 -5.66
CA LEU A 408 30.87 9.53 -4.57
C LEU A 408 30.19 9.22 -3.24
N LEU A 409 28.88 9.03 -3.24
CA LEU A 409 28.12 8.64 -2.05
C LEU A 409 28.55 7.24 -1.57
N ALA A 410 28.68 6.29 -2.48
CA ALA A 410 29.11 4.94 -2.16
C ALA A 410 30.53 4.93 -1.56
N ASP A 411 31.44 5.74 -2.08
CA ASP A 411 32.80 5.88 -1.56
C ASP A 411 32.81 6.53 -0.17
N ALA A 412 31.99 7.55 0.06
CA ALA A 412 31.82 8.16 1.38
C ALA A 412 31.27 7.18 2.41
N VAL A 413 30.30 6.34 2.01
CA VAL A 413 29.76 5.27 2.86
C VAL A 413 30.84 4.24 3.18
N ARG A 414 31.60 3.78 2.18
CA ARG A 414 32.71 2.82 2.35
C ARG A 414 33.80 3.35 3.27
N ALA A 415 34.10 4.65 3.19
CA ALA A 415 35.11 5.29 4.03
C ALA A 415 34.65 5.50 5.49
N SER A 416 33.32 5.58 5.71
CA SER A 416 32.73 5.94 7.00
C SER A 416 32.22 4.74 7.80
N LEU A 417 31.97 3.59 7.18
CA LEU A 417 31.41 2.38 7.80
C LEU A 417 32.41 1.23 7.77
N ASP A 418 32.47 0.47 8.86
CA ASP A 418 33.09 -0.84 8.88
C ASP A 418 32.18 -1.86 8.17
N LEU A 419 32.34 -1.95 6.85
CA LEU A 419 31.51 -2.83 6.03
C LEU A 419 31.71 -4.31 6.38
N ASP A 420 32.89 -4.72 6.87
CA ASP A 420 33.14 -6.10 7.29
C ASP A 420 32.27 -6.43 8.50
N ALA A 421 32.18 -5.54 9.48
CA ALA A 421 31.28 -5.71 10.61
C ALA A 421 29.81 -5.74 10.17
N VAL A 422 29.41 -4.90 9.21
CA VAL A 422 28.04 -4.90 8.66
C VAL A 422 27.71 -6.24 7.99
N TYR A 423 28.56 -6.72 7.09
CA TYR A 423 28.35 -8.01 6.41
C TYR A 423 28.36 -9.19 7.41
N GLN A 424 29.19 -9.14 8.43
CA GLN A 424 29.23 -10.14 9.48
C GLN A 424 27.93 -10.19 10.28
N VAL A 425 27.36 -9.03 10.66
CA VAL A 425 26.07 -8.93 11.35
C VAL A 425 24.93 -9.46 10.46
N MET A 426 24.99 -9.25 9.16
CA MET A 426 24.02 -9.75 8.18
C MET A 426 24.19 -11.26 7.88
N GLY A 427 25.25 -11.91 8.37
CA GLY A 427 25.56 -13.30 8.04
C GLY A 427 25.97 -13.51 6.58
N LEU A 428 26.48 -12.47 5.92
CA LEU A 428 26.92 -12.46 4.53
C LEU A 428 28.43 -12.32 4.42
N ALA A 429 29.03 -12.88 3.37
CA ALA A 429 30.41 -12.60 3.03
C ALA A 429 30.55 -11.25 2.33
N ASN A 430 31.55 -10.44 2.72
CA ASN A 430 31.79 -9.19 2.02
C ASN A 430 32.30 -9.48 0.58
N PRO A 431 31.57 -9.06 -0.47
CA PRO A 431 31.94 -9.35 -1.86
C PRO A 431 33.24 -8.65 -2.28
N ASN A 432 33.69 -7.64 -1.54
CA ASN A 432 34.89 -6.87 -1.84
C ASN A 432 36.14 -7.37 -1.10
N GLN A 433 36.03 -8.38 -0.22
CA GLN A 433 37.19 -9.08 0.29
C GLN A 433 37.78 -9.96 -0.83
N LYS A 434 38.81 -9.44 -1.49
CA LYS A 434 39.64 -10.28 -2.40
C LYS A 434 40.25 -11.42 -1.59
N LYS A 435 40.02 -12.66 -2.06
CA LYS A 435 40.79 -13.83 -1.60
C LYS A 435 42.30 -13.62 -1.78
#